data_539cfa430737f3e42dd5fc8101a4d773
#
_entry.id   539cfa430737f3e42dd5fc8101a4d773
#
_cell.length_a   1.000
_cell.length_b   1.000
_cell.length_c   1.000
_cell.angle_alpha   90.00
_cell.angle_beta   90.00
_cell.angle_gamma   90.00
#
_symmetry.space_group_name_H-M   'P 1'
#
loop_
_entity.id
_entity.type
_entity.pdbx_description
1 polymer ?
#
loop_
_entity_poly.entity_id
_entity_poly.type
_entity_poly.pdbx_seq_one_letter_code
_entity_poly.pdbx_strand_id
1 'polypeptide(L)'
;LSRSLSFVEPADSGMSPPTDLSEVILAGVEPEWKRASSARQANLTVARSALVVMGLVFAVWAIAQVVRASGLVPLGTEGSVLDPSADPDRANLLMEGAAVRFGMACGLFFSAWRPAALTGLLPVSATMFAFLFGFGMRDIALGTVTMEQVYFLIATALATFSLAWAWAAEKGYLVRAWWKSLNAQPQ
;
A
#
# COMPACT_ATOMS: atom_id res chain seq x y z
N LEU A 1 62.09 1.58 -22.56
CA LEU A 1 62.14 1.56 -21.08
C LEU A 1 60.97 0.79 -20.57
N SER A 2 61.09 -0.57 -20.65
CA SER A 2 60.14 -1.52 -20.09
C SER A 2 60.44 -1.74 -18.61
N ARG A 3 59.64 -1.20 -17.75
CA ARG A 3 59.73 -1.43 -16.30
C ARG A 3 58.93 -2.69 -16.04
N SER A 4 59.63 -3.84 -15.94
CA SER A 4 59.04 -5.08 -15.45
C SER A 4 58.66 -4.88 -14.00
N LEU A 5 57.35 -4.83 -13.74
CA LEU A 5 56.82 -5.01 -12.41
C LEU A 5 57.08 -6.44 -12.01
N SER A 6 58.14 -6.64 -11.24
CA SER A 6 58.33 -7.90 -10.53
C SER A 6 57.18 -8.07 -9.54
N PHE A 7 56.31 -8.99 -9.88
CA PHE A 7 55.27 -9.47 -8.99
C PHE A 7 55.96 -10.03 -7.76
N VAL A 8 55.88 -9.33 -6.66
CA VAL A 8 56.34 -9.85 -5.36
C VAL A 8 55.36 -10.98 -5.06
N GLU A 9 55.88 -12.18 -5.17
CA GLU A 9 55.23 -13.40 -4.70
C GLU A 9 54.84 -13.16 -3.23
N PRO A 10 53.55 -13.18 -2.86
CA PRO A 10 53.20 -13.07 -1.45
C PRO A 10 53.81 -14.28 -0.76
N ALA A 11 54.77 -14.00 0.13
CA ALA A 11 55.27 -15.00 1.04
C ALA A 11 54.05 -15.71 1.66
N ASP A 12 53.97 -17.00 1.39
CA ASP A 12 52.97 -17.93 1.92
C ASP A 12 53.18 -18.06 3.45
N SER A 13 52.92 -16.98 4.15
CA SER A 13 52.69 -16.99 5.59
C SER A 13 51.20 -17.28 5.76
N GLY A 14 50.90 -18.56 5.75
CA GLY A 14 49.55 -19.11 5.92
C GLY A 14 48.83 -18.55 7.13
N MET A 15 48.17 -17.42 6.89
CA MET A 15 46.99 -16.99 7.63
C MET A 15 45.74 -17.32 6.82
N SER A 16 45.61 -18.58 6.45
CA SER A 16 44.31 -19.12 6.22
C SER A 16 43.55 -19.01 7.53
N PRO A 17 42.48 -18.22 7.64
CA PRO A 17 41.71 -18.16 8.87
C PRO A 17 41.33 -19.59 9.25
N PRO A 18 41.50 -20.01 10.52
CA PRO A 18 41.12 -21.34 10.93
C PRO A 18 39.68 -21.60 10.49
N THR A 19 39.44 -22.72 9.85
CA THR A 19 38.10 -23.17 9.36
C THR A 19 37.04 -23.09 10.46
N ASP A 20 37.47 -23.23 11.71
CA ASP A 20 36.66 -23.11 12.91
C ASP A 20 36.11 -21.67 13.15
N LEU A 21 36.86 -20.63 12.74
CA LEU A 21 36.44 -19.24 12.93
C LEU A 21 35.24 -18.87 12.05
N SER A 22 35.15 -19.43 10.85
CA SER A 22 34.02 -19.22 9.95
C SER A 22 32.76 -19.88 10.48
N GLU A 23 32.87 -21.06 11.07
CA GLU A 23 31.73 -21.77 11.67
C GLU A 23 31.25 -21.08 12.95
N VAL A 24 32.15 -20.59 13.79
CA VAL A 24 31.78 -19.85 15.00
C VAL A 24 31.13 -18.52 14.70
N ILE A 25 31.61 -17.77 13.68
CA ILE A 25 30.98 -16.53 13.22
C ILE A 25 29.61 -16.79 12.62
N LEU A 26 29.48 -17.83 11.78
CA LEU A 26 28.22 -18.22 11.19
C LEU A 26 27.19 -18.66 12.24
N ALA A 27 27.62 -19.47 13.22
CA ALA A 27 26.76 -19.91 14.32
C ALA A 27 26.28 -18.76 15.21
N GLY A 28 27.08 -17.70 15.38
CA GLY A 28 26.70 -16.50 16.14
C GLY A 28 25.74 -15.60 15.41
N VAL A 29 25.85 -15.48 14.08
CA VAL A 29 25.05 -14.58 13.25
C VAL A 29 23.75 -15.24 12.77
N GLU A 30 23.74 -16.56 12.60
CA GLU A 30 22.61 -17.31 12.07
C GLU A 30 21.29 -17.11 12.86
N PRO A 31 21.25 -17.14 14.20
CA PRO A 31 20.01 -16.96 14.95
C PRO A 31 19.47 -15.53 14.86
N GLU A 32 20.33 -14.51 14.77
CA GLU A 32 19.88 -13.12 14.61
C GLU A 32 19.35 -12.86 13.23
N TRP A 33 20.01 -13.39 12.21
CA TRP A 33 19.54 -13.31 10.82
C TRP A 33 18.20 -14.02 10.62
N LYS A 34 18.03 -15.23 11.18
CA LYS A 34 16.76 -15.98 11.13
C LYS A 34 15.62 -15.20 11.80
N ARG A 35 15.86 -14.59 12.96
CA ARG A 35 14.87 -13.74 13.64
C ARG A 35 14.51 -12.50 12.83
N ALA A 36 15.50 -11.82 12.27
CA ALA A 36 15.28 -10.62 11.45
C ALA A 36 14.53 -10.93 10.15
N SER A 37 14.83 -12.06 9.50
CA SER A 37 14.16 -12.50 8.29
C SER A 37 12.72 -12.95 8.55
N SER A 38 12.47 -13.70 9.62
CA SER A 38 11.13 -14.13 10.00
C SER A 38 10.22 -12.96 10.40
N ALA A 39 10.73 -12.00 11.15
CA ALA A 39 10.00 -10.78 11.51
C ALA A 39 9.64 -9.95 10.27
N ARG A 40 10.55 -9.86 9.28
CA ARG A 40 10.29 -9.18 8.02
C ARG A 40 9.22 -9.88 7.19
N GLN A 41 9.29 -11.21 7.08
CA GLN A 41 8.28 -12.00 6.38
C GLN A 41 6.90 -11.87 7.02
N ALA A 42 6.82 -11.96 8.34
CA ALA A 42 5.57 -11.76 9.09
C ALA A 42 4.98 -10.37 8.82
N ASN A 43 5.79 -9.31 8.85
CA ASN A 43 5.34 -7.95 8.60
C ASN A 43 4.82 -7.76 7.16
N LEU A 44 5.49 -8.35 6.16
CA LEU A 44 5.03 -8.34 4.76
C LEU A 44 3.71 -9.11 4.59
N THR A 45 3.55 -10.23 5.26
CA THR A 45 2.31 -11.02 5.21
C THR A 45 1.15 -10.23 5.83
N VAL A 46 1.36 -9.62 7.00
CA VAL A 46 0.34 -8.77 7.64
C VAL A 46 -0.03 -7.57 6.77
N ALA A 47 0.96 -6.90 6.18
CA ALA A 47 0.70 -5.77 5.29
C ALA A 47 -0.12 -6.18 4.05
N ARG A 48 0.20 -7.32 3.43
CA ARG A 48 -0.55 -7.84 2.28
C ARG A 48 -1.97 -8.27 2.66
N SER A 49 -2.14 -8.92 3.80
CA SER A 49 -3.49 -9.27 4.29
C SER A 49 -4.34 -8.03 4.58
N ALA A 50 -3.75 -6.97 5.13
CA ALA A 50 -4.44 -5.69 5.34
C ALA A 50 -4.91 -5.07 4.01
N LEU A 51 -4.08 -5.11 2.94
CA LEU A 51 -4.49 -4.64 1.62
C LEU A 51 -5.64 -5.46 1.03
N VAL A 52 -5.63 -6.79 1.20
CA VAL A 52 -6.72 -7.66 0.75
C VAL A 52 -8.01 -7.35 1.51
N VAL A 53 -7.96 -7.21 2.83
CA VAL A 53 -9.11 -6.86 3.65
C VAL A 53 -9.69 -5.51 3.23
N MET A 54 -8.85 -4.49 3.04
CA MET A 54 -9.31 -3.17 2.58
C MET A 54 -9.88 -3.25 1.17
N GLY A 55 -9.29 -4.04 0.27
CA GLY A 55 -9.83 -4.31 -1.06
C GLY A 55 -11.23 -4.93 -1.00
N LEU A 56 -11.46 -5.90 -0.13
CA LEU A 56 -12.78 -6.50 0.10
C LEU A 56 -13.78 -5.48 0.62
N VAL A 57 -13.42 -4.63 1.58
CA VAL A 57 -14.29 -3.57 2.10
C VAL A 57 -14.75 -2.64 0.98
N PHE A 58 -13.84 -2.17 0.13
CA PHE A 58 -14.17 -1.30 -0.99
C PHE A 58 -15.02 -2.02 -2.05
N ALA A 59 -14.74 -3.30 -2.36
CA ALA A 59 -15.51 -4.10 -3.31
C ALA A 59 -16.95 -4.32 -2.84
N VAL A 60 -17.14 -4.74 -1.59
CA VAL A 60 -18.49 -4.93 -1.01
C VAL A 60 -19.26 -3.62 -0.98
N TRP A 61 -18.60 -2.52 -0.65
CA TRP A 61 -19.24 -1.21 -0.65
C TRP A 61 -19.64 -0.78 -2.06
N ALA A 62 -18.78 -0.98 -3.05
CA ALA A 62 -19.11 -0.70 -4.47
C ALA A 62 -20.32 -1.50 -4.93
N ILE A 63 -20.36 -2.81 -4.63
CA ILE A 63 -21.50 -3.68 -4.97
C ILE A 63 -22.79 -3.17 -4.29
N ALA A 64 -22.73 -2.81 -3.01
CA ALA A 64 -23.87 -2.29 -2.28
C ALA A 64 -24.43 -1.00 -2.92
N GLN A 65 -23.55 -0.14 -3.45
CA GLN A 65 -23.97 1.08 -4.17
C GLN A 65 -24.62 0.77 -5.53
N VAL A 66 -24.07 -0.19 -6.27
CA VAL A 66 -24.68 -0.65 -7.54
C VAL A 66 -26.08 -1.18 -7.30
N VAL A 67 -26.27 -2.01 -6.26
CA VAL A 67 -27.59 -2.54 -5.89
C VAL A 67 -28.57 -1.42 -5.51
N ARG A 68 -28.11 -0.41 -4.77
CA ARG A 68 -28.94 0.76 -4.45
C ARG A 68 -29.28 1.59 -5.68
N ALA A 69 -28.32 1.77 -6.59
CA ALA A 69 -28.54 2.51 -7.84
C ALA A 69 -29.54 1.80 -8.75
N SER A 70 -29.50 0.46 -8.84
CA SER A 70 -30.44 -0.31 -9.67
C SER A 70 -31.88 -0.21 -9.20
N GLY A 71 -32.13 0.03 -7.92
CA GLY A 71 -33.48 0.27 -7.39
C GLY A 71 -34.05 1.67 -7.73
N LEU A 72 -33.23 2.59 -8.21
CA LEU A 72 -33.64 3.96 -8.60
C LEU A 72 -33.90 4.11 -10.10
N VAL A 73 -33.53 3.12 -10.92
CA VAL A 73 -33.77 3.10 -12.36
C VAL A 73 -35.14 2.50 -12.60
N PRO A 74 -36.09 3.23 -13.27
CA PRO A 74 -37.36 2.64 -13.64
C PRO A 74 -37.09 1.50 -14.62
N LEU A 75 -37.42 0.27 -14.24
CA LEU A 75 -37.49 -0.86 -15.17
C LEU A 75 -38.66 -0.60 -16.10
N GLY A 76 -38.36 -0.03 -17.28
CA GLY A 76 -39.36 0.29 -18.26
C GLY A 76 -40.08 -0.96 -18.77
N THR A 77 -41.27 -1.21 -18.25
CA THR A 77 -42.32 -1.90 -18.99
C THR A 77 -42.99 -0.84 -19.84
N GLU A 78 -43.07 -1.05 -21.17
CA GLU A 78 -43.75 -0.18 -22.10
C GLU A 78 -45.13 0.23 -21.53
N GLY A 79 -45.32 1.53 -21.25
CA GLY A 79 -46.58 2.07 -20.75
C GLY A 79 -46.70 2.36 -19.26
N SER A 80 -45.66 2.14 -18.44
CA SER A 80 -45.72 2.54 -17.05
C SER A 80 -45.45 4.04 -16.89
N VAL A 81 -46.36 4.72 -16.20
CA VAL A 81 -46.19 6.07 -15.67
C VAL A 81 -44.84 6.09 -14.94
N LEU A 82 -43.99 7.09 -15.20
CA LEU A 82 -42.71 7.29 -14.53
C LEU A 82 -42.93 7.13 -13.02
N ASP A 83 -42.25 6.13 -12.43
CA ASP A 83 -42.27 5.92 -10.99
C ASP A 83 -41.80 7.22 -10.31
N PRO A 84 -42.63 7.89 -9.49
CA PRO A 84 -42.26 9.14 -8.84
C PRO A 84 -41.04 8.98 -7.88
N SER A 85 -40.65 7.76 -7.58
CA SER A 85 -39.44 7.45 -6.81
C SER A 85 -38.17 7.32 -7.67
N ALA A 86 -38.30 7.34 -9.02
CA ALA A 86 -37.15 7.24 -9.91
C ALA A 86 -36.34 8.53 -9.89
N ASP A 87 -35.07 8.41 -9.50
CA ASP A 87 -34.09 9.49 -9.49
C ASP A 87 -32.86 9.06 -10.32
N PRO A 88 -32.88 9.28 -11.64
CA PRO A 88 -31.80 8.86 -12.53
C PRO A 88 -30.49 9.60 -12.25
N ASP A 89 -30.52 10.86 -11.81
CA ASP A 89 -29.33 11.64 -11.51
C ASP A 89 -28.62 11.06 -10.26
N ARG A 90 -29.38 10.73 -9.25
CA ARG A 90 -28.88 10.05 -8.07
C ARG A 90 -28.35 8.66 -8.39
N ALA A 91 -29.00 7.91 -9.28
CA ALA A 91 -28.51 6.61 -9.72
C ALA A 91 -27.14 6.74 -10.41
N ASN A 92 -26.98 7.73 -11.30
CA ASN A 92 -25.70 7.99 -11.97
C ASN A 92 -24.59 8.35 -10.99
N LEU A 93 -24.83 9.23 -10.03
CA LEU A 93 -23.85 9.57 -8.98
C LEU A 93 -23.44 8.37 -8.12
N LEU A 94 -24.39 7.47 -7.80
CA LEU A 94 -24.08 6.24 -7.07
C LEU A 94 -23.23 5.28 -7.92
N MET A 95 -23.49 5.18 -9.22
CA MET A 95 -22.71 4.35 -10.14
C MET A 95 -21.30 4.88 -10.33
N GLU A 96 -21.11 6.19 -10.46
CA GLU A 96 -19.78 6.82 -10.50
C GLU A 96 -19.01 6.58 -9.20
N GLY A 97 -19.66 6.76 -8.06
CA GLY A 97 -19.09 6.46 -6.76
C GLY A 97 -18.71 4.98 -6.61
N ALA A 98 -19.55 4.07 -7.13
CA ALA A 98 -19.26 2.64 -7.13
C ALA A 98 -18.06 2.30 -8.00
N ALA A 99 -17.95 2.91 -9.20
CA ALA A 99 -16.82 2.70 -10.11
C ALA A 99 -15.49 3.11 -9.48
N VAL A 100 -15.43 4.26 -8.80
CA VAL A 100 -14.23 4.72 -8.07
C VAL A 100 -13.84 3.74 -6.96
N ARG A 101 -14.81 3.28 -6.16
CA ARG A 101 -14.57 2.32 -5.08
C ARG A 101 -14.12 0.97 -5.62
N PHE A 102 -14.72 0.50 -6.70
CA PHE A 102 -14.34 -0.74 -7.34
C PHE A 102 -12.93 -0.66 -7.95
N GLY A 103 -12.59 0.46 -8.58
CA GLY A 103 -11.24 0.73 -9.07
C GLY A 103 -10.20 0.70 -7.95
N MET A 104 -10.52 1.31 -6.79
CA MET A 104 -9.67 1.26 -5.60
C MET A 104 -9.51 -0.18 -5.08
N ALA A 105 -10.60 -0.96 -5.01
CA ALA A 105 -10.55 -2.37 -4.62
C ALA A 105 -9.61 -3.18 -5.52
N CYS A 106 -9.75 -3.05 -6.84
CA CYS A 106 -8.89 -3.72 -7.82
C CYS A 106 -7.42 -3.30 -7.65
N GLY A 107 -7.16 -2.01 -7.44
CA GLY A 107 -5.82 -1.49 -7.19
C GLY A 107 -5.18 -2.08 -5.93
N LEU A 108 -5.94 -2.19 -4.84
CA LEU A 108 -5.49 -2.78 -3.58
C LEU A 108 -5.19 -4.29 -3.73
N PHE A 109 -6.05 -5.06 -4.40
CA PHE A 109 -5.80 -6.47 -4.70
C PHE A 109 -4.56 -6.65 -5.58
N PHE A 110 -4.42 -5.82 -6.63
CA PHE A 110 -3.27 -5.88 -7.52
C PHE A 110 -1.97 -5.54 -6.78
N SER A 111 -2.00 -4.56 -5.86
CA SER A 111 -0.85 -4.20 -5.02
C SER A 111 -0.49 -5.29 -4.01
N ALA A 112 -1.48 -6.02 -3.47
CA ALA A 112 -1.24 -7.16 -2.60
C ALA A 112 -0.55 -8.32 -3.36
N TRP A 113 -0.91 -8.50 -4.64
CA TRP A 113 -0.32 -9.53 -5.50
C TRP A 113 1.04 -9.10 -6.08
N ARG A 114 1.13 -7.88 -6.64
CA ARG A 114 2.36 -7.32 -7.23
C ARG A 114 2.87 -6.11 -6.44
N PRO A 115 3.87 -6.30 -5.59
CA PRO A 115 4.42 -5.21 -4.76
C PRO A 115 4.94 -4.02 -5.55
N ALA A 116 5.40 -4.22 -6.78
CA ALA A 116 5.83 -3.13 -7.66
C ALA A 116 4.72 -2.09 -7.91
N ALA A 117 3.44 -2.50 -7.86
CA ALA A 117 2.30 -1.61 -8.04
C ALA A 117 2.08 -0.64 -6.86
N LEU A 118 2.61 -0.95 -5.67
CA LEU A 118 2.53 -0.09 -4.48
C LEU A 118 3.09 1.32 -4.76
N THR A 119 4.19 1.39 -5.51
CA THR A 119 4.85 2.67 -5.81
C THR A 119 3.97 3.59 -6.67
N GLY A 120 3.14 3.02 -7.55
CA GLY A 120 2.19 3.78 -8.37
C GLY A 120 0.88 4.09 -7.66
N LEU A 121 0.34 3.13 -6.91
CA LEU A 121 -0.96 3.29 -6.26
C LEU A 121 -0.90 4.19 -5.01
N LEU A 122 0.21 4.19 -4.28
CA LEU A 122 0.37 4.99 -3.07
C LEU A 122 0.17 6.50 -3.32
N PRO A 123 0.84 7.15 -4.29
CA PRO A 123 0.61 8.57 -4.54
C PRO A 123 -0.82 8.87 -5.00
N VAL A 124 -1.44 8.00 -5.80
CA VAL A 124 -2.84 8.15 -6.24
C VAL A 124 -3.77 8.11 -5.03
N SER A 125 -3.62 7.11 -4.17
CA SER A 125 -4.42 6.98 -2.95
C SER A 125 -4.20 8.15 -1.97
N ALA A 126 -2.95 8.59 -1.82
CA ALA A 126 -2.60 9.73 -0.96
C ALA A 126 -3.21 11.04 -1.47
N THR A 127 -3.17 11.29 -2.78
CA THR A 127 -3.79 12.46 -3.40
C THR A 127 -5.30 12.42 -3.23
N MET A 128 -5.93 11.27 -3.49
CA MET A 128 -7.37 11.08 -3.29
C MET A 128 -7.78 11.35 -1.83
N PHE A 129 -7.01 10.81 -0.87
CA PHE A 129 -7.23 11.07 0.56
C PHE A 129 -7.10 12.56 0.88
N ALA A 130 -6.07 13.24 0.37
CA ALA A 130 -5.86 14.67 0.62
C ALA A 130 -7.03 15.53 0.10
N PHE A 131 -7.56 15.22 -1.08
CA PHE A 131 -8.75 15.88 -1.61
C PHE A 131 -9.98 15.62 -0.74
N LEU A 132 -10.26 14.38 -0.41
CA LEU A 132 -11.40 14.00 0.45
C LEU A 132 -11.30 14.66 1.83
N PHE A 133 -10.10 14.74 2.39
CA PHE A 133 -9.84 15.39 3.66
C PHE A 133 -10.12 16.90 3.56
N GLY A 134 -9.61 17.57 2.51
CA GLY A 134 -9.82 19.00 2.29
C GLY A 134 -11.32 19.35 2.15
N PHE A 135 -12.06 18.59 1.34
CA PHE A 135 -13.50 18.77 1.20
C PHE A 135 -14.27 18.42 2.48
N GLY A 136 -13.87 17.34 3.17
CA GLY A 136 -14.46 16.95 4.45
C GLY A 136 -14.30 18.03 5.52
N MET A 137 -13.14 18.68 5.60
CA MET A 137 -12.91 19.79 6.52
C MET A 137 -13.79 21.01 6.20
N ARG A 138 -13.98 21.30 4.92
CA ARG A 138 -14.91 22.35 4.48
C ARG A 138 -16.35 22.02 4.89
N ASP A 139 -16.79 20.80 4.65
CA ASP A 139 -18.17 20.38 4.95
C ASP A 139 -18.43 20.33 6.46
N ILE A 140 -17.43 20.01 7.28
CA ILE A 140 -17.48 20.13 8.73
C ILE A 140 -17.69 21.60 9.13
N ALA A 141 -16.93 22.52 8.52
CA ALA A 141 -17.05 23.95 8.83
C ALA A 141 -18.42 24.53 8.44
N LEU A 142 -19.05 23.96 7.40
CA LEU A 142 -20.39 24.37 6.93
C LEU A 142 -21.53 23.61 7.61
N GLY A 143 -21.25 22.59 8.44
CA GLY A 143 -22.28 21.76 9.08
C GLY A 143 -23.05 20.85 8.13
N THR A 144 -22.51 20.57 6.92
CA THR A 144 -23.15 19.78 5.87
C THR A 144 -22.62 18.34 5.77
N VAL A 145 -21.81 17.91 6.74
CA VAL A 145 -21.18 16.59 6.74
C VAL A 145 -22.20 15.46 6.77
N THR A 146 -22.06 14.52 5.84
CA THR A 146 -22.82 13.27 5.85
C THR A 146 -22.01 12.12 6.44
N MET A 147 -22.67 11.18 7.13
CA MET A 147 -22.00 9.99 7.69
C MET A 147 -21.31 9.15 6.60
N GLU A 148 -21.87 9.12 5.40
CA GLU A 148 -21.25 8.40 4.29
C GLU A 148 -19.89 8.99 3.88
N GLN A 149 -19.78 10.32 3.87
CA GLN A 149 -18.51 11.02 3.62
C GLN A 149 -17.47 10.69 4.70
N VAL A 150 -17.86 10.65 5.96
CA VAL A 150 -16.98 10.32 7.09
C VAL A 150 -16.46 8.89 6.94
N TYR A 151 -17.34 7.92 6.68
CA TYR A 151 -16.92 6.53 6.47
C TYR A 151 -15.98 6.38 5.26
N PHE A 152 -16.26 7.08 4.17
CA PHE A 152 -15.41 7.05 2.98
C PHE A 152 -14.04 7.67 3.24
N LEU A 153 -13.97 8.77 3.98
CA LEU A 153 -12.73 9.40 4.39
C LEU A 153 -11.88 8.46 5.26
N ILE A 154 -12.50 7.83 6.26
CA ILE A 154 -11.81 6.88 7.15
C ILE A 154 -11.32 5.66 6.35
N ALA A 155 -12.14 5.09 5.50
CA ALA A 155 -11.75 3.94 4.67
C ALA A 155 -10.58 4.28 3.75
N THR A 156 -10.60 5.46 3.13
CA THR A 156 -9.51 5.92 2.24
C THR A 156 -8.23 6.21 3.04
N ALA A 157 -8.33 6.77 4.24
CA ALA A 157 -7.20 6.95 5.14
C ALA A 157 -6.56 5.60 5.52
N LEU A 158 -7.37 4.62 5.91
CA LEU A 158 -6.90 3.28 6.26
C LEU A 158 -6.26 2.56 5.06
N ALA A 159 -6.83 2.69 3.86
CA ALA A 159 -6.26 2.13 2.65
C ALA A 159 -4.91 2.77 2.31
N THR A 160 -4.81 4.10 2.39
CA THR A 160 -3.56 4.83 2.15
C THR A 160 -2.49 4.47 3.19
N PHE A 161 -2.87 4.35 4.46
CA PHE A 161 -1.98 3.90 5.52
C PHE A 161 -1.49 2.47 5.30
N SER A 162 -2.38 1.55 4.91
CA SER A 162 -2.03 0.15 4.60
C SER A 162 -1.07 0.06 3.42
N LEU A 163 -1.26 0.88 2.38
CA LEU A 163 -0.35 0.99 1.23
C LEU A 163 1.02 1.54 1.65
N ALA A 164 1.06 2.59 2.47
CA ALA A 164 2.29 3.17 2.99
C ALA A 164 3.05 2.17 3.86
N TRP A 165 2.34 1.43 4.72
CA TRP A 165 2.92 0.37 5.53
C TRP A 165 3.50 -0.76 4.67
N ALA A 166 2.73 -1.25 3.69
CA ALA A 166 3.21 -2.29 2.78
C ALA A 166 4.46 -1.85 2.00
N TRP A 167 4.45 -0.61 1.51
CA TRP A 167 5.61 -0.01 0.84
C TRP A 167 6.83 0.12 1.78
N ALA A 168 6.63 0.58 3.01
CA ALA A 168 7.70 0.69 4.00
C ALA A 168 8.25 -0.68 4.44
N ALA A 169 7.38 -1.70 4.56
CA ALA A 169 7.78 -3.06 4.88
C ALA A 169 8.63 -3.67 3.75
N GLU A 170 8.31 -3.37 2.49
CA GLU A 170 9.08 -3.84 1.34
C GLU A 170 10.42 -3.11 1.20
N LYS A 171 10.43 -1.77 1.30
CA LYS A 171 11.60 -0.92 1.08
C LYS A 171 12.27 -0.43 2.36
N GLY A 172 11.92 -0.96 3.51
CA GLY A 172 12.35 -0.47 4.83
C GLY A 172 13.86 -0.41 5.05
N TYR A 173 14.65 -1.18 4.29
CA TYR A 173 16.11 -1.07 4.30
C TYR A 173 16.61 0.24 3.67
N LEU A 174 15.94 0.74 2.61
CA LEU A 174 16.30 2.02 1.96
C LEU A 174 16.00 3.20 2.87
N VAL A 175 14.85 3.17 3.55
CA VAL A 175 14.45 4.22 4.50
C VAL A 175 15.43 4.29 5.67
N ARG A 176 15.83 3.15 6.24
CA ARG A 176 16.84 3.10 7.32
C ARG A 176 18.21 3.56 6.86
N ALA A 177 18.63 3.20 5.64
CA ALA A 177 19.89 3.64 5.08
C ALA A 177 19.88 5.17 4.87
N TRP A 178 18.80 5.73 4.36
CA TRP A 178 18.62 7.16 4.18
C TRP A 178 18.61 7.93 5.51
N TRP A 179 17.90 7.45 6.54
CA TRP A 179 17.94 8.04 7.88
C TRP A 179 19.34 8.02 8.48
N LYS A 180 20.10 6.94 8.31
CA LYS A 180 21.49 6.87 8.77
C LYS A 180 22.38 7.87 8.06
N SER A 181 22.20 8.09 6.74
CA SER A 181 22.97 9.07 6.00
C SER A 181 22.68 10.52 6.41
N LEU A 182 21.44 10.82 6.79
CA LEU A 182 21.05 12.15 7.29
C LEU A 182 21.60 12.42 8.71
N ASN A 183 21.73 11.36 9.54
CA ASN A 183 22.26 11.49 10.89
C ASN A 183 23.77 11.26 10.97
N ALA A 184 24.46 10.99 9.87
CA ALA A 184 25.91 10.96 9.78
C ALA A 184 26.44 12.39 9.88
N GLN A 185 26.75 12.83 11.10
CA GLN A 185 27.47 14.10 11.29
C GLN A 185 28.86 13.96 10.65
N PRO A 186 29.29 14.94 9.86
CA PRO A 186 30.67 14.98 9.38
C PRO A 186 31.60 15.14 10.59
N GLN A 187 32.53 14.21 10.74
CA GLN A 187 33.66 14.33 11.70
C GLN A 187 34.70 15.29 11.14
#